data_2854edc34ae188721c9e4c9a3784d3d6
#
_entry.id   2854edc34ae188721c9e4c9a3784d3d6
#
_cell.length_a   1.000
_cell.length_b   1.000
_cell.length_c   1.000
_cell.angle_alpha   90.00
_cell.angle_beta   90.00
_cell.angle_gamma   90.00
#
_symmetry.space_group_name_H-M   'P 1'
#
loop_
_entity.id
_entity.type
_entity.pdbx_description
1 polymer ?
#
loop_
_entity_poly.entity_id
_entity_poly.type
_entity_poly.pdbx_seq_one_letter_code
_entity_poly.pdbx_strand_id
1 'polypeptide(L)' 'MTIPQLIEIIAKEICDKPDDVKVKEIGGDSSSIIEIHVNKEDQGKMIGKGGKVIQAIRTIVYTVSFKYNKRYTIEVV' A
#
# COMPACT_ATOMS: atom_id res chain seq x y z
N MET A 1 -7.41 -11.10 -7.75
CA MET A 1 -6.83 -10.22 -6.71
C MET A 1 -6.54 -8.86 -7.31
N THR A 2 -6.92 -7.80 -6.61
CA THR A 2 -6.63 -6.43 -7.03
C THR A 2 -5.37 -5.93 -6.32
N ILE A 3 -4.82 -4.80 -6.79
CA ILE A 3 -3.66 -4.19 -6.13
C ILE A 3 -3.99 -3.76 -4.70
N PRO A 4 -5.13 -3.10 -4.41
CA PRO A 4 -5.50 -2.82 -3.02
C PRO A 4 -5.59 -4.07 -2.14
N GLN A 5 -6.12 -5.17 -2.66
CA GLN A 5 -6.19 -6.42 -1.91
C GLN A 5 -4.80 -6.98 -1.59
N LEU A 6 -3.89 -6.92 -2.55
CA LEU A 6 -2.50 -7.36 -2.34
C LEU A 6 -1.83 -6.52 -1.25
N ILE A 7 -1.98 -5.20 -1.32
CA ILE A 7 -1.41 -4.29 -0.33
C ILE A 7 -2.01 -4.54 1.05
N GLU A 8 -3.32 -4.79 1.12
CA GLU A 8 -3.98 -5.09 2.39
C GLU A 8 -3.40 -6.34 3.05
N ILE A 9 -3.18 -7.40 2.28
CA ILE A 9 -2.57 -8.63 2.77
C ILE A 9 -1.17 -8.34 3.33
N ILE A 10 -0.35 -7.61 2.59
CA ILE A 10 1.00 -7.26 3.01
C ILE A 10 0.96 -6.42 4.30
N ALA A 11 0.12 -5.41 4.34
CA ALA A 11 0.02 -4.51 5.49
C ALA A 11 -0.43 -5.26 6.74
N LYS A 12 -1.39 -6.17 6.62
CA LYS A 12 -1.86 -6.95 7.76
C LYS A 12 -0.79 -7.88 8.32
N GLU A 13 0.12 -8.36 7.47
CA GLU A 13 1.24 -9.18 7.94
C GLU A 13 2.30 -8.35 8.66
N ILE A 14 2.47 -7.10 8.27
CA ILE A 14 3.48 -6.21 8.86
C ILE A 14 2.99 -5.62 10.18
N CYS A 15 1.72 -5.23 10.25
CA CYS A 15 1.16 -4.49 11.37
C CYS A 15 0.89 -5.38 12.57
N ASP A 16 1.10 -4.82 13.77
CA ASP A 16 0.74 -5.47 15.03
C ASP A 16 -0.77 -5.42 15.26
N LYS A 17 -1.44 -4.45 14.64
CA LYS A 17 -2.90 -4.28 14.75
C LYS A 17 -3.54 -4.42 13.37
N PRO A 18 -3.58 -5.66 12.86
CA PRO A 18 -4.07 -5.90 11.50
C PRO A 18 -5.54 -5.56 11.30
N ASP A 19 -6.33 -5.59 12.37
CA ASP A 19 -7.76 -5.25 12.27
C ASP A 19 -7.98 -3.77 11.94
N ASP A 20 -6.98 -2.92 12.18
CA ASP A 20 -7.07 -1.50 11.89
C ASP A 20 -6.59 -1.16 10.47
N VAL A 21 -6.09 -2.14 9.74
CA VAL A 21 -5.60 -1.92 8.38
C VAL A 21 -6.78 -1.74 7.43
N LYS A 22 -6.74 -0.64 6.67
CA LYS A 22 -7.71 -0.38 5.59
C LYS A 22 -6.94 0.20 4.42
N VAL A 23 -7.24 -0.32 3.23
CA VAL A 23 -6.60 0.15 2.01
C VAL A 23 -7.68 0.69 1.08
N LYS A 24 -7.49 1.92 0.62
CA LYS A 24 -8.45 2.60 -0.26
C LYS A 24 -7.77 2.97 -1.56
N GLU A 25 -8.46 2.79 -2.65
CA GLU A 25 -8.03 3.28 -3.95
C GLU A 25 -8.88 4.48 -4.33
N ILE A 26 -8.23 5.59 -4.64
CA ILE A 26 -8.88 6.84 -5.05
C ILE A 26 -8.29 7.24 -6.40
N GLY A 27 -9.16 7.44 -7.40
CA GLY A 27 -8.66 7.89 -8.68
C GLY A 27 -9.51 7.43 -9.85
N GLY A 28 -8.95 7.59 -11.04
CA GLY A 28 -9.63 7.31 -12.29
C GLY A 28 -9.06 6.12 -13.03
N ASP A 29 -9.29 6.12 -14.36
CA ASP A 29 -8.94 4.96 -15.20
C ASP A 29 -7.45 4.83 -15.46
N SER A 30 -6.71 5.95 -15.51
CA SER A 30 -5.29 5.93 -15.88
C SER A 30 -4.35 6.11 -14.70
N SER A 31 -4.82 6.61 -13.57
CA SER A 31 -4.00 6.77 -12.37
C SER A 31 -4.85 6.72 -11.10
N SER A 32 -4.26 6.20 -10.04
CA SER A 32 -4.92 6.09 -8.74
C SER A 32 -3.93 6.35 -7.61
N ILE A 33 -4.48 6.79 -6.48
CA ILE A 33 -3.74 6.86 -5.22
C ILE A 33 -4.25 5.72 -4.35
N ILE A 34 -3.32 4.94 -3.81
CA ILE A 34 -3.64 3.88 -2.86
C ILE A 34 -3.26 4.39 -1.48
N GLU A 35 -4.25 4.56 -0.62
CA GLU A 35 -4.02 4.98 0.76
C GLU A 35 -4.01 3.76 1.67
N ILE A 36 -2.94 3.61 2.44
CA ILE A 36 -2.81 2.56 3.43
C ILE A 36 -3.07 3.18 4.80
N HIS A 37 -4.21 2.86 5.38
CA HIS A 37 -4.59 3.32 6.70
C HIS A 37 -4.26 2.24 7.72
N VAL A 38 -3.47 2.58 8.73
CA VAL A 38 -3.07 1.65 9.79
C VAL A 38 -3.21 2.34 11.14
N ASN A 39 -3.15 1.53 12.21
CA ASN A 39 -3.08 2.11 13.54
C ASN A 39 -1.87 3.02 13.63
N LYS A 40 -2.01 4.12 14.38
CA LYS A 40 -0.94 5.10 14.54
C LYS A 40 0.37 4.47 15.00
N GLU A 41 0.29 3.45 15.86
CA GLU A 41 1.47 2.74 16.35
C GLU A 41 2.16 1.91 15.28
N ASP A 42 1.47 1.59 14.19
CA ASP A 42 2.03 0.79 13.10
C ASP A 42 2.55 1.61 11.93
N GLN A 43 2.34 2.93 11.94
CA GLN A 43 2.76 3.78 10.82
C GLN A 43 4.27 3.68 10.57
N GLY A 44 5.07 3.66 11.62
CA GLY A 44 6.51 3.52 11.50
C GLY A 44 6.93 2.19 10.86
N LYS A 45 6.20 1.12 11.16
CA LYS A 45 6.47 -0.20 10.57
C LYS A 45 6.16 -0.22 9.08
N MET A 46 5.07 0.44 8.68
CA MET A 46 4.69 0.49 7.26
C MET A 46 5.67 1.31 6.43
N ILE A 47 6.24 2.34 7.02
CA ILE A 47 7.25 3.15 6.34
C ILE A 47 8.59 2.41 6.35
N GLY A 48 8.97 1.89 7.51
CA GLY A 48 10.25 1.20 7.70
C GLY A 48 11.40 2.17 7.88
N LYS A 49 12.53 1.64 8.33
CA LYS A 49 13.74 2.43 8.54
C LYS A 49 14.22 3.02 7.21
N GLY A 50 14.31 4.36 7.18
CA GLY A 50 14.71 5.04 5.94
C GLY A 50 13.72 4.87 4.80
N GLY A 51 12.48 4.49 5.11
CA GLY A 51 11.45 4.31 4.10
C GLY A 51 11.52 2.99 3.33
N LYS A 52 12.29 2.02 3.83
CA LYS A 52 12.54 0.77 3.09
C LYS A 52 11.29 -0.05 2.83
N VAL A 53 10.38 -0.12 3.79
CA VAL A 53 9.17 -0.93 3.64
C VAL A 53 8.25 -0.33 2.58
N ILE A 54 7.95 0.97 2.69
CA ILE A 54 7.07 1.62 1.72
C ILE A 54 7.71 1.63 0.32
N GLN A 55 9.03 1.75 0.21
CA GLN A 55 9.70 1.69 -1.08
C GLN A 55 9.61 0.29 -1.70
N ALA A 56 9.72 -0.76 -0.88
CA ALA A 56 9.55 -2.13 -1.36
C ALA A 56 8.13 -2.34 -1.88
N ILE A 57 7.13 -1.84 -1.18
CA ILE A 57 5.74 -1.92 -1.62
C ILE A 57 5.55 -1.18 -2.94
N ARG A 58 6.12 0.02 -3.06
CA ARG A 58 6.07 0.79 -4.31
C ARG A 58 6.70 0.04 -5.48
N THR A 59 7.83 -0.63 -5.24
CA THR A 59 8.50 -1.42 -6.27
C THR A 59 7.64 -2.57 -6.75
N ILE A 60 7.03 -3.30 -5.82
CA ILE A 60 6.11 -4.40 -6.17
C ILE A 60 4.94 -3.89 -6.99
N VAL A 61 4.31 -2.82 -6.51
CA VAL A 61 3.14 -2.23 -7.20
C VAL A 61 3.53 -1.72 -8.58
N TYR A 62 4.68 -1.07 -8.69
CA TYR A 62 5.18 -0.60 -9.99
C TYR A 62 5.32 -1.76 -10.97
N THR A 63 5.89 -2.87 -10.52
CA THR A 63 6.07 -4.04 -11.36
C THR A 63 4.74 -4.60 -11.87
N VAL A 64 3.74 -4.73 -10.99
CA VAL A 64 2.43 -5.29 -11.41
C VAL A 64 1.53 -4.27 -12.09
N SER A 65 1.82 -2.97 -11.97
CA SER A 65 0.98 -1.93 -12.57
C SER A 65 0.93 -2.03 -14.10
N PHE A 66 1.98 -2.55 -14.72
CA PHE A 66 2.00 -2.77 -16.16
C PHE A 66 0.91 -3.73 -16.61
N LYS A 67 0.57 -4.69 -15.79
CA LYS A 67 -0.50 -5.65 -16.08
C LYS A 67 -1.86 -4.96 -16.15
N TYR A 68 -2.04 -3.90 -15.35
CA TYR A 68 -3.31 -3.17 -15.27
C TYR A 68 -3.32 -1.92 -16.16
N ASN A 69 -2.18 -1.60 -16.78
CA ASN A 69 -2.03 -0.42 -17.63
C ASN A 69 -2.48 0.86 -16.91
N LYS A 70 -2.03 1.00 -15.65
CA LYS A 70 -2.47 2.07 -14.78
C LYS A 70 -1.33 2.49 -13.86
N ARG A 71 -1.25 3.78 -13.55
CA ARG A 71 -0.25 4.32 -12.62
C ARG A 71 -0.82 4.36 -11.21
N TYR A 72 -0.04 3.90 -10.24
CA TYR A 72 -0.44 3.91 -8.83
C TYR A 72 0.54 4.70 -7.99
N THR A 73 0.01 5.55 -7.10
CA THR A 73 0.78 6.25 -6.08
C THR A 73 0.40 5.66 -4.73
N ILE A 74 1.38 5.32 -3.91
CA ILE A 74 1.15 4.65 -2.62
C ILE A 74 1.46 5.63 -1.49
N GLU A 75 0.52 5.78 -0.56
CA GLU A 75 0.69 6.64 0.60
C GLU A 75 0.28 5.92 1.88
N VAL A 76 1.05 6.12 2.95
CA VAL A 76 0.69 5.69 4.30
C VAL A 76 0.03 6.88 5.00
N VAL A 77 -1.17 6.67 5.50
CA VAL A 77 -2.00 7.72 6.09
C VAL A 77 -2.15 7.53 7.60
#